data_7002132180b37c561fbf24765a400c84
#
_entry.id   7002132180b37c561fbf24765a400c84
#
_cell.length_a   1.000
_cell.length_b   1.000
_cell.length_c   1.000
_cell.angle_alpha   90.00
_cell.angle_beta   90.00
_cell.angle_gamma   90.00
#
_symmetry.space_group_name_H-M   'P 1'
#
loop_
_entity.id
_entity.type
_entity.pdbx_description
1 polymer ?
#
loop_
_entity_poly.entity_id
_entity_poly.type
_entity_poly.pdbx_seq_one_letter_code
_entity_poly.pdbx_strand_id
1 'polypeptide(L)'
;MKVDDPENKVNNKFRYDKLSKASLIVSILLSIILISTIILRERGLQKTEELRKIYYEGTDLTELSKKSEVQKSEPHKIQKSFEELLKINPETVGWIKAGNLADEPVVYRDNEHYLKYDFYGHRNSIGTVFIDAHNSDWKHSKYLILYGHYLKNGGKFGSLKRYKNIEDLKNNLTITWNTIYEDEPEEYVVFSVFESSMLKSEKDYFYLRRFEELKTGEKEIEKLIEELKKRSIYNIPVEVSPNDKIMCLVTCSYGTRDGRLLVFSRKIRPNEVVDTLKDKIIKKTEFTNEK
;
A
#
# COMPACT_ATOMS: atom_id res chain seq x y z
N MET A 1 22.40 -36.06 -57.35
CA MET A 1 23.45 -36.14 -56.35
C MET A 1 23.89 -34.71 -56.05
N LYS A 2 23.45 -34.15 -54.88
CA LYS A 2 23.91 -32.81 -54.47
C LYS A 2 25.30 -33.00 -53.84
N VAL A 3 26.32 -32.44 -54.48
CA VAL A 3 27.69 -32.40 -53.95
C VAL A 3 27.67 -31.46 -52.75
N ASP A 4 27.90 -32.00 -51.54
CA ASP A 4 28.06 -31.25 -50.31
C ASP A 4 29.36 -30.42 -50.39
N ASP A 5 29.23 -29.13 -50.54
CA ASP A 5 30.35 -28.19 -50.59
C ASP A 5 31.01 -28.04 -49.22
N PRO A 6 32.29 -28.49 -49.07
CA PRO A 6 32.98 -28.45 -47.77
C PRO A 6 33.17 -27.03 -47.22
N GLU A 7 33.26 -26.01 -48.05
CA GLU A 7 33.37 -24.57 -47.62
C GLU A 7 32.08 -24.09 -46.94
N ASN A 8 30.95 -24.60 -47.37
CA ASN A 8 29.65 -24.26 -46.78
C ASN A 8 29.47 -24.88 -45.38
N LYS A 9 30.04 -26.05 -45.12
CA LYS A 9 30.06 -26.67 -43.77
C LYS A 9 30.96 -25.94 -42.79
N VAL A 10 32.11 -25.43 -43.21
CA VAL A 10 33.04 -24.69 -42.37
C VAL A 10 32.49 -23.30 -42.02
N ASN A 11 31.91 -22.59 -42.98
CA ASN A 11 31.25 -21.31 -42.74
C ASN A 11 30.04 -21.39 -41.80
N ASN A 12 29.23 -22.44 -41.95
CA ASN A 12 28.10 -22.66 -41.03
C ASN A 12 28.58 -23.00 -39.61
N LYS A 13 29.60 -23.83 -39.43
CA LYS A 13 30.15 -24.14 -38.10
C LYS A 13 30.71 -22.87 -37.38
N PHE A 14 31.39 -22.02 -38.11
CA PHE A 14 31.94 -20.75 -37.59
C PHE A 14 30.82 -19.74 -37.20
N ARG A 15 29.74 -19.74 -37.95
CA ARG A 15 28.54 -18.92 -37.69
C ARG A 15 27.76 -19.42 -36.46
N TYR A 16 27.62 -20.75 -36.29
CA TYR A 16 27.01 -21.36 -35.11
C TYR A 16 27.84 -21.09 -33.83
N ASP A 17 29.16 -21.22 -33.90
CA ASP A 17 30.04 -20.90 -32.75
C ASP A 17 29.99 -19.43 -32.33
N LYS A 18 29.93 -18.50 -33.28
CA LYS A 18 29.74 -17.05 -32.94
C LYS A 18 28.38 -16.76 -32.33
N LEU A 19 27.31 -17.35 -32.85
CA LEU A 19 25.95 -17.23 -32.32
C LEU A 19 25.81 -17.82 -30.91
N SER A 20 26.43 -19.01 -30.67
CA SER A 20 26.39 -19.62 -29.34
C SER A 20 27.17 -18.81 -28.29
N LYS A 21 28.34 -18.27 -28.65
CA LYS A 21 29.11 -17.37 -27.77
C LYS A 21 28.36 -16.05 -27.48
N ALA A 22 27.72 -15.45 -28.48
CA ALA A 22 26.90 -14.25 -28.30
C ALA A 22 25.69 -14.54 -27.39
N SER A 23 25.01 -15.68 -27.59
CA SER A 23 23.89 -16.12 -26.72
C SER A 23 24.35 -16.34 -25.27
N LEU A 24 25.51 -16.94 -25.06
CA LEU A 24 26.09 -17.13 -23.73
C LEU A 24 26.39 -15.79 -23.03
N ILE A 25 27.00 -14.83 -23.74
CA ILE A 25 27.29 -13.49 -23.21
C ILE A 25 25.98 -12.77 -22.82
N VAL A 26 24.96 -12.81 -23.67
CA VAL A 26 23.64 -12.22 -23.39
C VAL A 26 23.01 -12.86 -22.16
N SER A 27 23.08 -14.20 -22.04
CA SER A 27 22.56 -14.93 -20.87
C SER A 27 23.26 -14.51 -19.58
N ILE A 28 24.59 -14.39 -19.60
CA ILE A 28 25.38 -13.92 -18.43
C ILE A 28 25.00 -12.50 -18.06
N LEU A 29 24.88 -11.58 -19.03
CA LEU A 29 24.47 -10.20 -18.77
C LEU A 29 23.07 -10.12 -18.15
N LEU A 30 22.13 -10.87 -18.68
CA LEU A 30 20.76 -10.96 -18.12
C LEU A 30 20.77 -11.50 -16.69
N SER A 31 21.61 -12.52 -16.42
CA SER A 31 21.77 -13.06 -15.06
C SER A 31 22.36 -12.04 -14.08
N ILE A 32 23.36 -11.27 -14.50
CA ILE A 32 23.95 -10.20 -13.69
C ILE A 32 22.90 -9.12 -13.39
N ILE A 33 22.11 -8.70 -14.38
CA ILE A 33 21.04 -7.73 -14.20
C ILE A 33 20.00 -8.26 -13.21
N LEU A 34 19.59 -9.53 -13.35
CA LEU A 34 18.63 -10.16 -12.46
C LEU A 34 19.14 -10.21 -11.01
N ILE A 35 20.38 -10.66 -10.81
CA ILE A 35 21.02 -10.72 -9.49
C ILE A 35 21.12 -9.30 -8.88
N SER A 36 21.54 -8.32 -9.66
CA SER A 36 21.63 -6.92 -9.20
C SER A 36 20.27 -6.38 -8.75
N THR A 37 19.20 -6.68 -9.50
CA THR A 37 17.83 -6.25 -9.11
C THR A 37 17.36 -6.91 -7.82
N ILE A 38 17.69 -8.18 -7.62
CA ILE A 38 17.38 -8.91 -6.37
C ILE A 38 18.13 -8.27 -5.19
N ILE A 39 19.42 -8.04 -5.32
CA ILE A 39 20.25 -7.42 -4.26
C ILE A 39 19.73 -6.03 -3.90
N LEU A 40 19.43 -5.19 -4.89
CA LEU A 40 18.88 -3.84 -4.64
C LEU A 40 17.53 -3.90 -3.91
N ARG A 41 16.72 -4.89 -4.23
CA ARG A 41 15.43 -5.11 -3.57
C ARG A 41 15.59 -5.52 -2.12
N GLU A 42 16.46 -6.49 -1.84
CA GLU A 42 16.73 -6.95 -0.45
C GLU A 42 17.28 -5.81 0.41
N ARG A 43 18.22 -5.02 -0.12
CA ARG A 43 18.72 -3.82 0.57
C ARG A 43 17.62 -2.81 0.88
N GLY A 44 16.67 -2.61 -0.03
CA GLY A 44 15.54 -1.72 0.21
C GLY A 44 14.61 -2.20 1.33
N LEU A 45 14.40 -3.52 1.47
CA LEU A 45 13.61 -4.08 2.57
C LEU A 45 14.34 -3.95 3.91
N GLN A 46 15.65 -4.22 3.95
CA GLN A 46 16.47 -4.03 5.16
C GLN A 46 16.40 -2.58 5.66
N LYS A 47 16.46 -1.60 4.75
CA LYS A 47 16.29 -0.19 5.09
C LYS A 47 14.91 0.12 5.69
N THR A 48 13.85 -0.56 5.27
CA THR A 48 12.52 -0.40 5.88
C THR A 48 12.52 -0.92 7.32
N GLU A 49 13.21 -2.02 7.61
CA GLU A 49 13.36 -2.50 9.01
C GLU A 49 14.17 -1.53 9.89
N GLU A 50 15.18 -0.85 9.34
CA GLU A 50 15.90 0.21 10.05
C GLU A 50 14.95 1.37 10.41
N LEU A 51 14.11 1.80 9.48
CA LEU A 51 13.11 2.84 9.75
C LEU A 51 12.10 2.43 10.83
N ARG A 52 11.68 1.16 10.87
CA ARG A 52 10.82 0.63 11.93
C ARG A 52 11.50 0.72 13.30
N LYS A 53 12.77 0.34 13.40
CA LYS A 53 13.52 0.48 14.65
C LYS A 53 13.55 1.92 15.13
N ILE A 54 13.92 2.86 14.26
CA ILE A 54 13.94 4.29 14.58
C ILE A 54 12.57 4.76 15.09
N TYR A 55 11.50 4.40 14.41
CA TYR A 55 10.15 4.79 14.79
C TYR A 55 9.73 4.24 16.16
N TYR A 56 9.91 2.93 16.39
CA TYR A 56 9.49 2.30 17.64
C TYR A 56 10.37 2.70 18.83
N GLU A 57 11.68 2.86 18.65
CA GLU A 57 12.56 3.41 19.70
C GLU A 57 12.13 4.83 20.10
N GLY A 58 11.77 5.68 19.13
CA GLY A 58 11.23 7.00 19.41
C GLY A 58 9.85 6.97 20.08
N THR A 59 9.01 6.00 19.78
CA THR A 59 7.69 5.81 20.40
C THR A 59 7.84 5.46 21.88
N ASP A 60 8.75 4.52 22.24
CA ASP A 60 9.02 4.16 23.63
C ASP A 60 9.50 5.37 24.45
N LEU A 61 10.36 6.22 23.87
CA LEU A 61 10.81 7.46 24.49
C LEU A 61 9.67 8.48 24.70
N THR A 62 8.73 8.53 23.76
CA THR A 62 7.55 9.40 23.84
C THR A 62 6.62 8.96 24.97
N GLU A 63 6.35 7.68 25.12
CA GLU A 63 5.54 7.14 26.22
C GLU A 63 6.17 7.36 27.59
N LEU A 64 7.49 7.19 27.71
CA LEU A 64 8.23 7.46 28.94
C LEU A 64 8.17 8.95 29.32
N SER A 65 8.24 9.86 28.35
CA SER A 65 8.13 11.29 28.60
C SER A 65 6.71 11.73 29.01
N LYS A 66 5.66 11.16 28.39
CA LYS A 66 4.26 11.42 28.78
C LYS A 66 3.94 10.99 30.21
N LYS A 67 4.58 9.94 30.73
CA LYS A 67 4.43 9.51 32.13
C LYS A 67 5.07 10.46 33.15
N SER A 68 6.04 11.26 32.71
CA SER A 68 6.77 12.20 33.61
C SER A 68 6.24 13.62 33.57
N GLU A 69 5.45 14.02 32.59
CA GLU A 69 4.93 15.36 32.41
C GLU A 69 3.41 15.35 32.23
N VAL A 70 2.68 15.91 33.19
CA VAL A 70 1.30 16.35 33.01
C VAL A 70 1.36 17.69 32.25
N GLN A 71 1.56 17.65 30.92
CA GLN A 71 1.56 18.84 30.10
C GLN A 71 0.38 18.85 29.11
N LYS A 72 -0.29 20.04 29.06
CA LYS A 72 -1.17 20.41 27.95
C LYS A 72 -0.40 20.26 26.65
N SER A 73 -0.88 19.38 25.75
CA SER A 73 -0.35 19.25 24.41
C SER A 73 -0.48 20.60 23.68
N GLU A 74 0.65 21.20 23.30
CA GLU A 74 0.63 22.29 22.32
C GLU A 74 0.24 21.71 20.96
N PRO A 75 -0.79 22.25 20.28
CA PRO A 75 -1.17 21.78 18.97
C PRO A 75 0.02 21.95 18.00
N HIS A 76 0.39 20.85 17.33
CA HIS A 76 1.44 20.78 16.30
C HIS A 76 2.88 20.50 16.76
N LYS A 77 3.13 20.13 17.99
CA LYS A 77 4.45 19.63 18.38
C LYS A 77 4.74 18.29 17.70
N ILE A 78 5.99 18.13 17.19
CA ILE A 78 6.42 16.91 16.53
C ILE A 78 6.68 15.81 17.58
N GLN A 79 6.19 14.60 17.32
CA GLN A 79 6.46 13.44 18.17
C GLN A 79 7.94 13.03 18.07
N LYS A 80 8.54 12.61 19.17
CA LYS A 80 9.93 12.11 19.21
C LYS A 80 10.18 10.95 18.25
N SER A 81 9.17 10.08 18.06
CA SER A 81 9.23 8.97 17.12
C SER A 81 9.45 9.39 15.65
N PHE A 82 9.16 10.63 15.31
CA PHE A 82 9.33 11.15 13.95
C PHE A 82 10.53 12.08 13.78
N GLU A 83 11.19 12.52 14.85
CA GLU A 83 12.30 13.48 14.75
C GLU A 83 13.45 12.95 13.85
N GLU A 84 13.87 11.70 14.05
CA GLU A 84 14.93 11.10 13.24
C GLU A 84 14.44 10.77 11.82
N LEU A 85 13.19 10.35 11.66
CA LEU A 85 12.60 10.09 10.35
C LEU A 85 12.52 11.37 9.50
N LEU A 86 12.15 12.50 10.13
CA LEU A 86 12.10 13.81 9.47
C LEU A 86 13.49 14.33 9.07
N LYS A 87 14.55 13.98 9.80
CA LYS A 87 15.93 14.29 9.37
C LYS A 87 16.33 13.49 8.12
N ILE A 88 15.84 12.24 8.00
CA ILE A 88 16.09 11.38 6.83
C ILE A 88 15.23 11.86 5.65
N ASN A 89 13.93 12.08 5.88
CA ASN A 89 12.99 12.51 4.86
C ASN A 89 12.03 13.57 5.41
N PRO A 90 12.23 14.87 5.05
CA PRO A 90 11.36 15.96 5.51
C PRO A 90 9.91 15.89 5.01
N GLU A 91 9.63 15.06 3.99
CA GLU A 91 8.28 14.83 3.44
C GLU A 91 7.49 13.77 4.22
N THR A 92 8.05 13.28 5.35
CA THR A 92 7.36 12.36 6.26
C THR A 92 6.15 13.04 6.88
N VAL A 93 5.00 12.36 6.85
CA VAL A 93 3.73 12.88 7.40
C VAL A 93 3.13 11.97 8.46
N GLY A 94 3.59 10.72 8.55
CA GLY A 94 3.08 9.79 9.53
C GLY A 94 3.57 8.36 9.33
N TRP A 95 2.90 7.46 10.04
CA TRP A 95 3.15 6.03 10.04
C TRP A 95 1.83 5.26 9.93
N ILE A 96 1.77 4.27 9.06
CA ILE A 96 0.60 3.40 8.87
C ILE A 96 0.91 1.98 9.31
N LYS A 97 0.04 1.40 10.15
CA LYS A 97 0.12 0.01 10.56
C LYS A 97 -1.21 -0.69 10.34
N ALA A 98 -1.23 -1.70 9.50
CA ALA A 98 -2.40 -2.55 9.26
C ALA A 98 -2.10 -3.95 9.79
N GLY A 99 -2.19 -4.12 11.11
CA GLY A 99 -1.82 -5.35 11.81
C GLY A 99 -0.41 -5.84 11.42
N ASN A 100 -0.32 -7.06 10.88
CA ASN A 100 0.92 -7.64 10.33
C ASN A 100 0.99 -7.57 8.79
N LEU A 101 0.13 -6.79 8.14
CA LEU A 101 0.04 -6.67 6.68
C LEU A 101 0.76 -5.44 6.12
N ALA A 102 0.84 -4.38 6.90
CA ALA A 102 1.62 -3.19 6.57
C ALA A 102 2.12 -2.52 7.86
N ASP A 103 3.35 -2.00 7.83
CA ASP A 103 4.00 -1.31 8.94
C ASP A 103 5.06 -0.38 8.33
N GLU A 104 4.63 0.83 7.89
CA GLU A 104 5.40 1.62 6.94
C GLU A 104 5.36 3.12 7.24
N PRO A 105 6.47 3.87 7.04
CA PRO A 105 6.44 5.32 7.02
C PRO A 105 5.62 5.82 5.84
N VAL A 106 4.94 6.93 6.03
CA VAL A 106 4.11 7.58 5.01
C VAL A 106 4.66 8.98 4.72
N VAL A 107 4.76 9.28 3.43
CA VAL A 107 5.23 10.58 2.93
C VAL A 107 4.13 11.29 2.15
N TYR A 108 4.29 12.61 1.97
CA TYR A 108 3.40 13.42 1.15
C TYR A 108 4.19 14.32 0.21
N ARG A 109 3.91 14.21 -1.09
CA ARG A 109 4.50 15.06 -2.12
C ARG A 109 3.59 15.12 -3.36
N ASP A 110 3.82 14.20 -4.32
CA ASP A 110 3.08 14.01 -5.57
C ASP A 110 2.79 12.54 -5.80
N ASN A 111 1.97 12.22 -6.81
CA ASN A 111 1.56 10.85 -7.09
C ASN A 111 2.55 10.04 -7.94
N GLU A 112 3.75 10.57 -8.26
CA GLU A 112 4.73 9.90 -9.11
C GLU A 112 6.08 9.64 -8.44
N HIS A 113 6.57 10.58 -7.64
CA HIS A 113 7.91 10.55 -7.07
C HIS A 113 8.14 9.24 -6.29
N TYR A 114 7.31 8.98 -5.30
CA TYR A 114 7.46 7.82 -4.41
C TYR A 114 7.05 6.47 -5.01
N LEU A 115 6.58 6.45 -6.24
CA LEU A 115 6.52 5.23 -7.04
C LEU A 115 7.91 4.77 -7.50
N LYS A 116 8.91 5.66 -7.53
CA LYS A 116 10.25 5.43 -8.12
C LYS A 116 11.39 5.65 -7.13
N TYR A 117 11.11 6.20 -5.96
CA TYR A 117 12.11 6.55 -4.94
C TYR A 117 11.77 5.94 -3.58
N ASP A 118 12.79 5.39 -2.92
CA ASP A 118 12.66 4.91 -1.54
C ASP A 118 12.61 6.08 -0.54
N PHE A 119 12.39 5.77 0.73
CA PHE A 119 12.30 6.76 1.80
C PHE A 119 13.56 7.62 1.97
N TYR A 120 14.72 7.09 1.58
CA TYR A 120 16.01 7.79 1.63
C TYR A 120 16.29 8.65 0.38
N GLY A 121 15.34 8.78 -0.53
CA GLY A 121 15.50 9.55 -1.77
C GLY A 121 16.32 8.85 -2.85
N HIS A 122 16.63 7.55 -2.73
CA HIS A 122 17.30 6.80 -3.78
C HIS A 122 16.30 6.24 -4.77
N ARG A 123 16.63 6.29 -6.06
CA ARG A 123 15.80 5.66 -7.09
C ARG A 123 15.72 4.16 -6.87
N ASN A 124 14.51 3.68 -6.59
CA ASN A 124 14.26 2.29 -6.22
C ASN A 124 12.84 1.88 -6.58
N SER A 125 12.67 0.72 -7.22
CA SER A 125 11.36 0.18 -7.61
C SER A 125 10.49 -0.29 -6.42
N ILE A 126 11.04 -0.29 -5.20
CA ILE A 126 10.30 -0.58 -3.97
C ILE A 126 9.38 0.60 -3.62
N GLY A 127 9.81 1.83 -3.90
CA GLY A 127 9.09 3.04 -3.59
C GLY A 127 8.89 3.27 -2.08
N THR A 128 7.99 4.18 -1.76
CA THR A 128 7.57 4.49 -0.38
C THR A 128 6.05 4.60 -0.35
N VAL A 129 5.42 4.34 0.79
CA VAL A 129 3.98 4.58 0.95
C VAL A 129 3.73 6.09 1.01
N PHE A 130 2.72 6.59 0.28
CA PHE A 130 2.45 8.02 0.18
C PHE A 130 0.94 8.32 0.15
N ILE A 131 0.59 9.52 0.60
CA ILE A 131 -0.78 10.05 0.51
C ILE A 131 -1.02 10.59 -0.91
N ASP A 132 -2.22 10.40 -1.45
CA ASP A 132 -2.64 11.01 -2.73
C ASP A 132 -2.44 12.53 -2.70
N ALA A 133 -1.79 13.08 -3.73
CA ALA A 133 -1.49 14.51 -3.82
C ALA A 133 -2.73 15.41 -3.79
N HIS A 134 -3.92 14.87 -4.14
CA HIS A 134 -5.19 15.62 -4.06
C HIS A 134 -5.67 15.81 -2.61
N ASN A 135 -5.16 15.01 -1.66
CA ASN A 135 -5.36 15.25 -0.23
C ASN A 135 -4.45 16.38 0.28
N SER A 136 -4.54 17.57 -0.31
CA SER A 136 -3.68 18.72 0.02
C SER A 136 -3.76 19.14 1.49
N ASP A 137 -4.93 18.98 2.10
CA ASP A 137 -5.16 19.17 3.53
C ASP A 137 -5.32 17.81 4.23
N TRP A 138 -4.34 16.93 4.08
CA TRP A 138 -4.37 15.55 4.59
C TRP A 138 -4.60 15.50 6.11
N LYS A 139 -4.20 16.52 6.86
CA LYS A 139 -4.37 16.62 8.32
C LYS A 139 -5.85 16.66 8.73
N HIS A 140 -6.65 17.41 7.99
CA HIS A 140 -8.07 17.64 8.31
C HIS A 140 -9.01 16.91 7.35
N SER A 141 -8.46 16.21 6.35
CA SER A 141 -9.27 15.49 5.38
C SER A 141 -10.13 14.41 6.05
N LYS A 142 -11.40 14.37 5.67
CA LYS A 142 -12.29 13.26 6.03
C LYS A 142 -11.99 12.00 5.19
N TYR A 143 -11.27 12.13 4.10
CA TYR A 143 -11.01 11.04 3.14
C TYR A 143 -9.53 11.01 2.81
N LEU A 144 -8.84 9.96 3.24
CA LEU A 144 -7.42 9.76 2.96
C LEU A 144 -7.24 8.59 2.00
N ILE A 145 -6.44 8.79 0.96
CA ILE A 145 -6.04 7.73 0.05
C ILE A 145 -4.53 7.56 0.18
N LEU A 146 -4.10 6.35 0.55
CA LEU A 146 -2.70 5.98 0.68
C LEU A 146 -2.34 4.95 -0.38
N TYR A 147 -1.27 5.20 -1.12
CA TYR A 147 -0.73 4.30 -2.13
C TYR A 147 0.53 3.61 -1.65
N GLY A 148 0.66 2.33 -1.95
CA GLY A 148 1.88 1.58 -1.72
C GLY A 148 2.07 0.50 -2.78
N HIS A 149 3.33 0.24 -3.17
CA HIS A 149 3.64 -0.78 -4.14
C HIS A 149 3.23 -2.19 -3.69
N TYR A 150 2.78 -2.98 -4.65
CA TYR A 150 2.65 -4.41 -4.49
C TYR A 150 4.03 -5.08 -4.67
N LEU A 151 4.61 -5.55 -3.57
CA LEU A 151 5.81 -6.38 -3.63
C LEU A 151 5.44 -7.83 -3.36
N LYS A 152 5.88 -8.76 -4.24
CA LYS A 152 5.53 -10.20 -4.13
C LYS A 152 5.94 -10.83 -2.81
N ASN A 153 7.02 -10.35 -2.20
CA ASN A 153 7.53 -10.78 -0.88
C ASN A 153 6.85 -10.09 0.31
N GLY A 154 5.80 -9.29 0.09
CA GLY A 154 4.96 -8.72 1.14
C GLY A 154 5.35 -7.34 1.63
N GLY A 155 6.49 -6.75 1.19
CA GLY A 155 6.86 -5.38 1.58
C GLY A 155 5.89 -4.32 1.05
N LYS A 156 5.94 -3.14 1.64
CA LYS A 156 5.02 -2.04 1.41
C LYS A 156 3.56 -2.50 1.57
N PHE A 157 2.72 -2.31 0.55
CA PHE A 157 1.35 -2.81 0.55
C PHE A 157 1.18 -4.18 -0.12
N GLY A 158 2.28 -4.89 -0.38
CA GLY A 158 2.22 -6.22 -1.00
C GLY A 158 1.48 -7.26 -0.18
N SER A 159 1.57 -7.20 1.15
CA SER A 159 0.83 -8.10 2.04
C SER A 159 -0.66 -7.76 2.17
N LEU A 160 -1.13 -6.59 1.73
CA LEU A 160 -2.56 -6.26 1.75
C LEU A 160 -3.40 -7.24 0.93
N LYS A 161 -2.82 -7.96 -0.06
CA LYS A 161 -3.51 -9.04 -0.76
C LYS A 161 -4.08 -10.12 0.18
N ARG A 162 -3.51 -10.27 1.37
CA ARG A 162 -3.97 -11.21 2.40
C ARG A 162 -5.33 -10.83 2.94
N TYR A 163 -5.78 -9.58 2.82
CA TYR A 163 -7.17 -9.20 3.09
C TYR A 163 -8.20 -9.96 2.24
N LYS A 164 -7.78 -10.65 1.17
CA LYS A 164 -8.65 -11.55 0.39
C LYS A 164 -8.89 -12.90 1.09
N ASN A 165 -8.14 -13.21 2.15
CA ASN A 165 -8.37 -14.32 3.06
C ASN A 165 -9.16 -13.82 4.28
N ILE A 166 -10.23 -14.53 4.66
CA ILE A 166 -11.14 -14.09 5.74
C ILE A 166 -10.47 -14.10 7.11
N GLU A 167 -9.59 -15.06 7.39
CA GLU A 167 -8.89 -15.14 8.67
C GLU A 167 -7.84 -14.02 8.78
N ASP A 168 -7.13 -13.71 7.67
CA ASP A 168 -6.22 -12.57 7.65
C ASP A 168 -6.98 -11.24 7.83
N LEU A 169 -8.19 -11.10 7.24
CA LEU A 169 -9.03 -9.92 7.47
C LEU A 169 -9.43 -9.80 8.94
N LYS A 170 -9.92 -10.87 9.56
CA LYS A 170 -10.34 -10.88 10.97
C LYS A 170 -9.19 -10.54 11.92
N ASN A 171 -8.00 -11.08 11.64
CA ASN A 171 -6.80 -10.85 12.44
C ASN A 171 -6.19 -9.44 12.26
N ASN A 172 -6.53 -8.75 11.18
CA ASN A 172 -6.00 -7.42 10.84
C ASN A 172 -7.14 -6.43 10.55
N LEU A 173 -8.25 -6.53 11.29
CA LEU A 173 -9.45 -5.72 11.06
C LEU A 173 -9.24 -4.24 11.33
N THR A 174 -8.24 -3.90 12.15
CA THR A 174 -7.91 -2.52 12.53
C THR A 174 -6.65 -2.02 11.83
N ILE A 175 -6.62 -0.71 11.56
CA ILE A 175 -5.50 0.02 10.95
C ILE A 175 -5.20 1.22 11.84
N THR A 176 -3.96 1.36 12.28
CA THR A 176 -3.47 2.51 13.05
C THR A 176 -2.86 3.53 12.10
N TRP A 177 -3.28 4.77 12.21
CA TRP A 177 -2.70 5.92 11.54
C TRP A 177 -2.12 6.89 12.58
N ASN A 178 -0.79 7.00 12.61
CA ASN A 178 -0.09 7.92 13.50
C ASN A 178 0.52 9.06 12.68
N THR A 179 0.14 10.29 12.97
CA THR A 179 0.69 11.48 12.31
C THR A 179 2.01 11.89 12.96
N ILE A 180 2.78 12.76 12.30
CA ILE A 180 4.03 13.31 12.88
C ILE A 180 3.79 14.20 14.11
N TYR A 181 2.55 14.59 14.40
CA TYR A 181 2.21 15.49 15.49
C TYR A 181 1.90 14.74 16.79
N GLU A 182 2.00 15.43 17.95
CA GLU A 182 1.70 14.88 19.29
C GLU A 182 0.19 14.68 19.50
N ASP A 183 -0.50 14.10 18.52
CA ASP A 183 -1.89 13.68 18.62
C ASP A 183 -1.93 12.17 18.97
N GLU A 184 -3.03 11.72 19.58
CA GLU A 184 -3.24 10.28 19.76
C GLU A 184 -3.40 9.61 18.39
N PRO A 185 -2.77 8.43 18.16
CA PRO A 185 -2.95 7.67 16.93
C PRO A 185 -4.41 7.41 16.64
N GLU A 186 -4.82 7.58 15.40
CA GLU A 186 -6.17 7.29 14.96
C GLU A 186 -6.29 5.80 14.59
N GLU A 187 -7.28 5.12 15.19
CA GLU A 187 -7.61 3.74 14.84
C GLU A 187 -8.76 3.70 13.84
N TYR A 188 -8.61 2.88 12.81
CA TYR A 188 -9.61 2.68 11.77
C TYR A 188 -10.05 1.22 11.73
N VAL A 189 -11.32 0.95 11.44
CA VAL A 189 -11.85 -0.40 11.22
C VAL A 189 -12.17 -0.60 9.75
N VAL A 190 -11.71 -1.72 9.19
CA VAL A 190 -11.98 -2.10 7.79
C VAL A 190 -13.45 -2.43 7.61
N PHE A 191 -14.09 -1.86 6.58
CA PHE A 191 -15.50 -2.12 6.25
C PHE A 191 -15.74 -2.60 4.83
N SER A 192 -14.74 -2.44 3.93
CA SER A 192 -14.87 -2.90 2.55
C SER A 192 -13.51 -3.28 1.96
N VAL A 193 -13.45 -4.42 1.26
CA VAL A 193 -12.27 -4.92 0.55
C VAL A 193 -12.72 -5.42 -0.82
N PHE A 194 -12.15 -4.89 -1.90
CA PHE A 194 -12.44 -5.35 -3.25
C PHE A 194 -11.32 -4.99 -4.23
N GLU A 195 -11.31 -5.65 -5.38
CA GLU A 195 -10.45 -5.30 -6.51
C GLU A 195 -11.24 -4.45 -7.51
N SER A 196 -10.55 -3.50 -8.13
CA SER A 196 -11.12 -2.65 -9.15
C SER A 196 -10.10 -2.35 -10.24
N SER A 197 -10.54 -2.22 -11.49
CA SER A 197 -9.73 -1.63 -12.55
C SER A 197 -9.67 -0.11 -12.40
N MET A 198 -8.54 0.49 -12.78
CA MET A 198 -8.40 1.95 -12.93
C MET A 198 -8.79 2.42 -14.34
N LEU A 199 -9.10 1.49 -15.23
CA LEU A 199 -9.52 1.79 -16.61
C LEU A 199 -11.04 1.99 -16.68
N LYS A 200 -11.49 3.16 -17.12
CA LYS A 200 -12.92 3.51 -17.25
C LYS A 200 -13.70 2.57 -18.18
N SER A 201 -13.01 1.87 -19.09
CA SER A 201 -13.62 0.90 -20.00
C SER A 201 -13.98 -0.44 -19.35
N GLU A 202 -13.46 -0.72 -18.18
CA GLU A 202 -13.68 -1.99 -17.49
C GLU A 202 -14.93 -1.94 -16.60
N LYS A 203 -15.65 -3.06 -16.51
CA LYS A 203 -16.93 -3.15 -15.76
C LYS A 203 -16.78 -2.93 -14.25
N ASP A 204 -15.61 -3.29 -13.72
CA ASP A 204 -15.27 -3.19 -12.31
C ASP A 204 -14.58 -1.86 -11.96
N TYR A 205 -14.52 -0.91 -12.91
CA TYR A 205 -13.95 0.40 -12.67
C TYR A 205 -14.57 1.10 -11.46
N PHE A 206 -13.72 1.65 -10.61
CA PHE A 206 -14.10 2.51 -9.49
C PHE A 206 -13.24 3.76 -9.47
N TYR A 207 -13.87 4.92 -9.44
CA TYR A 207 -13.16 6.18 -9.35
C TYR A 207 -12.84 6.53 -7.90
N LEU A 208 -11.57 6.38 -7.52
CA LEU A 208 -11.10 6.50 -6.14
C LEU A 208 -11.38 7.85 -5.49
N ARG A 209 -11.35 8.95 -6.29
CA ARG A 209 -11.50 10.32 -5.78
C ARG A 209 -12.95 10.79 -5.68
N ARG A 210 -13.93 9.89 -5.82
CA ARG A 210 -15.36 10.28 -5.70
C ARG A 210 -15.69 10.98 -4.40
N PHE A 211 -15.08 10.60 -3.28
CA PHE A 211 -15.31 11.27 -2.01
C PHE A 211 -14.86 12.72 -1.99
N GLU A 212 -13.77 13.05 -2.69
CA GLU A 212 -13.25 14.41 -2.76
C GLU A 212 -14.11 15.32 -3.64
N GLU A 213 -14.72 14.73 -4.69
CA GLU A 213 -15.60 15.45 -5.61
C GLU A 213 -17.01 15.64 -5.04
N LEU A 214 -17.46 14.76 -4.16
CA LEU A 214 -18.75 14.85 -3.47
C LEU A 214 -18.70 15.92 -2.36
N LYS A 215 -18.45 17.17 -2.74
CA LYS A 215 -18.31 18.31 -1.80
C LYS A 215 -19.59 18.62 -1.00
N THR A 216 -20.75 18.08 -1.38
CA THR A 216 -22.04 18.50 -0.82
C THR A 216 -23.12 17.46 -1.00
N GLY A 217 -23.38 16.67 -0.02
CA GLY A 217 -24.62 15.89 0.02
C GLY A 217 -24.43 14.60 0.80
N GLU A 218 -24.95 14.56 1.99
CA GLU A 218 -24.94 13.34 2.81
C GLU A 218 -25.50 12.14 2.04
N LYS A 219 -26.57 12.35 1.25
CA LYS A 219 -27.18 11.29 0.44
C LYS A 219 -26.27 10.69 -0.63
N GLU A 220 -25.45 11.50 -1.29
CA GLU A 220 -24.51 11.03 -2.31
C GLU A 220 -23.36 10.24 -1.66
N ILE A 221 -22.93 10.67 -0.47
CA ILE A 221 -21.92 9.96 0.33
C ILE A 221 -22.49 8.64 0.84
N GLU A 222 -23.74 8.61 1.33
CA GLU A 222 -24.44 7.39 1.72
C GLU A 222 -24.50 6.36 0.58
N LYS A 223 -24.90 6.79 -0.61
CA LYS A 223 -24.93 5.93 -1.81
C LYS A 223 -23.54 5.39 -2.15
N LEU A 224 -22.49 6.22 -1.99
CA LEU A 224 -21.12 5.78 -2.23
C LEU A 224 -20.68 4.75 -1.18
N ILE A 225 -21.02 4.95 0.09
CA ILE A 225 -20.76 3.97 1.16
C ILE A 225 -21.46 2.64 0.89
N GLU A 226 -22.71 2.68 0.47
CA GLU A 226 -23.47 1.49 0.07
C GLU A 226 -22.81 0.78 -1.12
N GLU A 227 -22.36 1.53 -2.13
CA GLU A 227 -21.63 0.97 -3.26
C GLU A 227 -20.34 0.28 -2.81
N LEU A 228 -19.54 0.90 -1.92
CA LEU A 228 -18.33 0.30 -1.38
C LEU A 228 -18.64 -1.01 -0.64
N LYS A 229 -19.67 -1.02 0.22
CA LYS A 229 -20.11 -2.22 0.92
C LYS A 229 -20.60 -3.29 -0.05
N LYS A 230 -21.31 -2.91 -1.13
CA LYS A 230 -21.77 -3.83 -2.17
C LYS A 230 -20.60 -4.46 -2.94
N ARG A 231 -19.59 -3.69 -3.30
CA ARG A 231 -18.39 -4.14 -4.03
C ARG A 231 -17.50 -5.05 -3.18
N SER A 232 -17.53 -4.90 -1.86
CA SER A 232 -16.70 -5.70 -0.94
C SER A 232 -16.94 -7.20 -1.15
N ILE A 233 -15.86 -7.97 -1.16
CA ILE A 233 -15.89 -9.44 -1.18
C ILE A 233 -16.38 -10.05 0.14
N TYR A 234 -16.59 -9.19 1.15
CA TYR A 234 -17.10 -9.58 2.46
C TYR A 234 -18.35 -8.78 2.84
N ASN A 235 -19.18 -9.38 3.66
CA ASN A 235 -20.14 -8.67 4.48
C ASN A 235 -19.48 -8.39 5.83
N ILE A 236 -19.03 -7.15 6.04
CA ILE A 236 -18.37 -6.69 7.27
C ILE A 236 -19.40 -5.82 8.01
N PRO A 237 -19.86 -6.18 9.21
CA PRO A 237 -20.96 -5.50 9.90
C PRO A 237 -20.49 -4.21 10.60
N VAL A 238 -19.79 -3.36 9.88
CA VAL A 238 -19.36 -2.04 10.33
C VAL A 238 -20.36 -1.00 9.83
N GLU A 239 -20.94 -0.25 10.74
CA GLU A 239 -21.74 0.92 10.38
C GLU A 239 -20.82 2.05 9.90
N VAL A 240 -21.19 2.69 8.80
CA VAL A 240 -20.45 3.82 8.22
C VAL A 240 -21.44 4.93 7.93
N SER A 241 -21.09 6.14 8.34
CA SER A 241 -21.88 7.36 8.18
C SER A 241 -21.15 8.35 7.27
N PRO A 242 -21.86 9.27 6.59
CA PRO A 242 -21.24 10.35 5.81
C PRO A 242 -20.30 11.26 6.62
N ASN A 243 -20.46 11.27 7.94
CA ASN A 243 -19.62 12.09 8.83
C ASN A 243 -18.36 11.38 9.33
N ASP A 244 -18.20 10.10 9.07
CA ASP A 244 -17.01 9.36 9.48
C ASP A 244 -15.78 9.76 8.63
N LYS A 245 -14.61 9.78 9.26
CA LYS A 245 -13.35 9.82 8.52
C LYS A 245 -13.11 8.46 7.85
N ILE A 246 -12.83 8.47 6.57
CA ILE A 246 -12.60 7.26 5.78
C ILE A 246 -11.18 7.27 5.23
N MET A 247 -10.53 6.10 5.29
CA MET A 247 -9.22 5.86 4.70
C MET A 247 -9.31 4.73 3.69
N CYS A 248 -8.61 4.88 2.56
CA CYS A 248 -8.43 3.84 1.56
C CYS A 248 -6.96 3.51 1.38
N LEU A 249 -6.58 2.25 1.63
CA LEU A 249 -5.27 1.74 1.25
C LEU A 249 -5.35 1.12 -0.14
N VAL A 250 -4.43 1.52 -1.03
CA VAL A 250 -4.43 1.17 -2.45
C VAL A 250 -3.13 0.49 -2.82
N THR A 251 -3.20 -0.70 -3.42
CA THR A 251 -2.03 -1.38 -3.98
C THR A 251 -2.39 -2.05 -5.31
N CYS A 252 -1.38 -2.31 -6.15
CA CYS A 252 -1.61 -3.01 -7.40
C CYS A 252 -2.21 -4.40 -7.17
N SER A 253 -3.12 -4.81 -8.05
CA SER A 253 -3.66 -6.16 -8.14
C SER A 253 -3.50 -6.68 -9.57
N TYR A 254 -3.31 -7.98 -9.70
CA TYR A 254 -3.18 -8.65 -11.00
C TYR A 254 -4.45 -9.42 -11.38
N GLY A 255 -5.53 -9.26 -10.61
CA GLY A 255 -6.82 -9.91 -10.89
C GLY A 255 -7.56 -9.31 -12.09
N THR A 256 -7.34 -8.03 -12.35
CA THR A 256 -7.96 -7.29 -13.46
C THR A 256 -6.90 -6.46 -14.20
N ARG A 257 -7.26 -5.98 -15.40
CA ARG A 257 -6.39 -5.11 -16.18
C ARG A 257 -6.24 -3.76 -15.47
N ASP A 258 -4.99 -3.32 -15.24
CA ASP A 258 -4.64 -2.17 -14.40
C ASP A 258 -5.35 -2.20 -13.03
N GLY A 259 -5.40 -3.41 -12.45
CA GLY A 259 -6.15 -3.68 -11.22
C GLY A 259 -5.50 -3.08 -9.98
N ARG A 260 -6.36 -2.69 -9.04
CA ARG A 260 -5.97 -2.27 -7.70
C ARG A 260 -6.79 -3.04 -6.67
N LEU A 261 -6.14 -3.42 -5.59
CA LEU A 261 -6.83 -3.85 -4.38
C LEU A 261 -7.08 -2.61 -3.54
N LEU A 262 -8.32 -2.44 -3.12
CA LEU A 262 -8.81 -1.32 -2.34
C LEU A 262 -9.27 -1.85 -0.97
N VAL A 263 -8.72 -1.28 0.10
CA VAL A 263 -9.10 -1.59 1.48
C VAL A 263 -9.63 -0.31 2.10
N PHE A 264 -10.96 -0.22 2.25
CA PHE A 264 -11.61 0.92 2.87
C PHE A 264 -11.84 0.67 4.35
N SER A 265 -11.49 1.65 5.14
CA SER A 265 -11.68 1.68 6.59
C SER A 265 -12.25 3.03 7.03
N ARG A 266 -12.91 3.06 8.18
CA ARG A 266 -13.37 4.30 8.80
C ARG A 266 -12.81 4.42 10.21
N LYS A 267 -12.61 5.64 10.68
CA LYS A 267 -12.14 5.90 12.05
C LYS A 267 -13.05 5.24 13.07
N ILE A 268 -12.49 4.53 14.03
CA ILE A 268 -13.23 3.91 15.13
C ILE A 268 -13.84 5.01 15.99
N ARG A 269 -15.12 4.85 16.33
CA ARG A 269 -15.85 5.81 17.14
C ARG A 269 -15.51 5.63 18.63
N PRO A 270 -15.62 6.68 19.45
CA PRO A 270 -15.42 6.52 20.89
C PRO A 270 -16.27 5.39 21.47
N ASN A 271 -15.67 4.56 22.32
CA ASN A 271 -16.30 3.40 23.00
C ASN A 271 -16.80 2.28 22.07
N GLU A 272 -16.39 2.27 20.80
CA GLU A 272 -16.73 1.18 19.89
C GLU A 272 -15.81 -0.03 20.10
N VAL A 273 -16.41 -1.23 20.27
CA VAL A 273 -15.68 -2.48 20.45
C VAL A 273 -15.65 -3.25 19.12
N VAL A 274 -14.52 -3.20 18.44
CA VAL A 274 -14.35 -3.79 17.10
C VAL A 274 -14.22 -5.31 17.13
N ASP A 275 -13.64 -5.87 18.19
CA ASP A 275 -13.39 -7.32 18.29
C ASP A 275 -14.67 -8.16 18.18
N THR A 276 -15.80 -7.65 18.67
CA THR A 276 -17.11 -8.32 18.58
C THR A 276 -17.64 -8.46 17.16
N LEU A 277 -17.06 -7.75 16.20
CA LEU A 277 -17.46 -7.79 14.79
C LEU A 277 -16.80 -8.95 14.03
N LYS A 278 -15.66 -9.45 14.50
CA LYS A 278 -14.84 -10.44 13.80
C LYS A 278 -15.61 -11.72 13.47
N ASP A 279 -16.39 -12.25 14.42
CA ASP A 279 -17.14 -13.48 14.23
C ASP A 279 -18.35 -13.32 13.30
N LYS A 280 -18.80 -12.09 13.08
CA LYS A 280 -19.94 -11.76 12.22
C LYS A 280 -19.53 -11.49 10.77
N ILE A 281 -18.23 -11.48 10.46
CA ILE A 281 -17.72 -11.25 9.10
C ILE A 281 -17.95 -12.52 8.27
N ILE A 282 -18.59 -12.35 7.12
CA ILE A 282 -18.91 -13.43 6.20
C ILE A 282 -18.34 -13.09 4.82
N LYS A 283 -17.67 -14.05 4.19
CA LYS A 283 -17.26 -13.94 2.79
C LYS A 283 -18.49 -14.08 1.91
N LYS A 284 -18.70 -13.14 0.99
CA LYS A 284 -19.79 -13.24 0.02
C LYS A 284 -19.49 -14.39 -0.93
N THR A 285 -20.46 -15.26 -1.15
CA THR A 285 -20.43 -16.23 -2.26
C THR A 285 -20.43 -15.45 -3.56
N GLU A 286 -19.52 -15.77 -4.47
CA GLU A 286 -19.59 -15.26 -5.83
C GLU A 286 -20.97 -15.67 -6.38
N PHE A 287 -21.82 -14.69 -6.64
CA PHE A 287 -22.99 -14.94 -7.47
C PHE A 287 -22.44 -15.33 -8.84
N THR A 288 -22.43 -16.63 -9.13
CA THR A 288 -22.39 -17.09 -10.52
C THR A 288 -23.56 -16.39 -11.20
N ASN A 289 -23.25 -15.38 -11.99
CA ASN A 289 -24.20 -14.82 -12.93
C ASN A 289 -24.56 -15.97 -13.88
N GLU A 290 -25.65 -16.64 -13.60
CA GLU A 290 -26.37 -17.41 -14.60
C GLU A 290 -26.72 -16.43 -15.73
N LYS A 291 -26.38 -16.86 -16.91
CA LYS A 291 -26.39 -16.17 -18.22
C LYS A 291 -27.73 -15.55 -18.59
#